data_0023ee975dd7571e07bfa2e5271b972c
#
_entry.id   0023ee975dd7571e07bfa2e5271b972c
#
_cell.length_a   1.000
_cell.length_b   1.000
_cell.length_c   1.000
_cell.angle_alpha   90.00
_cell.angle_beta   90.00
_cell.angle_gamma   90.00
#
_symmetry.space_group_name_H-M   'P 1'
#
loop_
_entity.id
_entity.type
_entity.pdbx_description
1 polymer ?
#
loop_
_entity_poly.entity_id
_entity_poly.type
_entity_poly.pdbx_seq_one_letter_code
_entity_poly.pdbx_strand_id
1 'polypeptide(L)'
;GDPVEDLFDYIPEDRIKDVIYINPADLEYPIAFNVMEQVDPDKRHLVADGVMGVFKKIWIDVWSPRMEYILNNTILALLEIPNATLLGINRMLAEKNYRANVVSQLTDPVVKAFWTEEFAKYADRFASEATAAIQNKVGQFVSSTLIRNIIGQPKSTLDMRKIMDEGKILLINISKGRIGEDASRLLGALIITKLQLATM
;
A
#
# COMPACT_ATOMS: atom_id res chain seq x y z
N GLY A 1 19.63 -20.23 10.64
CA GLY A 1 18.22 -20.59 10.47
C GLY A 1 17.39 -19.37 10.16
N ASP A 2 16.26 -19.56 9.56
CA ASP A 2 15.27 -18.51 9.31
C ASP A 2 14.39 -18.40 10.57
N PRO A 3 14.37 -17.26 11.28
CA PRO A 3 13.66 -17.16 12.56
C PRO A 3 12.16 -17.47 12.45
N VAL A 4 11.57 -17.31 11.27
CA VAL A 4 10.14 -17.62 11.07
C VAL A 4 9.94 -19.12 10.89
N GLU A 5 10.88 -19.79 10.21
CA GLU A 5 10.85 -21.24 10.06
C GLU A 5 11.08 -21.95 11.41
N ASP A 6 11.93 -21.41 12.28
CA ASP A 6 12.17 -21.93 13.62
C ASP A 6 10.88 -21.90 14.50
N LEU A 7 9.90 -21.02 14.19
CA LEU A 7 8.63 -20.95 14.92
C LEU A 7 7.72 -22.17 14.68
N PHE A 8 7.89 -22.91 13.58
CA PHE A 8 7.08 -24.09 13.32
C PHE A 8 7.25 -25.17 14.40
N ASP A 9 8.43 -25.27 14.99
CA ASP A 9 8.72 -26.25 16.04
C ASP A 9 7.95 -26.00 17.35
N TYR A 10 7.42 -24.79 17.52
CA TYR A 10 6.64 -24.38 18.69
C TYR A 10 5.13 -24.44 18.48
N ILE A 11 4.67 -24.82 17.28
CA ILE A 11 3.25 -24.90 16.98
C ILE A 11 2.71 -26.27 17.43
N PRO A 12 1.68 -26.32 18.31
CA PRO A 12 1.05 -27.58 18.69
C PRO A 12 0.49 -28.33 17.47
N GLU A 13 0.60 -29.66 17.48
CA GLU A 13 0.16 -30.50 16.34
C GLU A 13 -1.30 -30.29 15.95
N ASP A 14 -2.19 -30.07 16.92
CA ASP A 14 -3.62 -29.82 16.69
C ASP A 14 -3.88 -28.44 16.03
N ARG A 15 -2.91 -27.52 16.11
CA ARG A 15 -2.98 -26.16 15.52
C ARG A 15 -2.28 -26.03 14.17
N ILE A 16 -1.58 -27.05 13.69
CA ILE A 16 -0.86 -27.01 12.38
C ILE A 16 -1.85 -26.64 11.24
N LYS A 17 -3.07 -27.17 11.27
CA LYS A 17 -4.12 -26.87 10.30
C LYS A 17 -4.57 -25.39 10.26
N ASP A 18 -4.25 -24.64 11.30
CA ASP A 18 -4.61 -23.22 11.43
C ASP A 18 -3.48 -22.29 10.98
N VAL A 19 -2.33 -22.84 10.58
CA VAL A 19 -1.18 -22.06 10.16
C VAL A 19 -1.36 -21.58 8.72
N ILE A 20 -1.13 -20.29 8.55
CA ILE A 20 -0.99 -19.63 7.25
C ILE A 20 0.45 -19.12 7.19
N TYR A 21 1.28 -19.77 6.37
CA TYR A 21 2.66 -19.33 6.15
C TYR A 21 2.78 -18.58 4.84
N ILE A 22 3.39 -17.41 4.90
CA ILE A 22 3.58 -16.52 3.77
C ILE A 22 5.05 -16.16 3.63
N ASN A 23 5.57 -16.45 2.44
CA ASN A 23 6.90 -16.05 2.03
C ASN A 23 6.79 -15.21 0.76
N PRO A 24 6.87 -13.87 0.84
CA PRO A 24 6.80 -12.99 -0.33
C PRO A 24 7.87 -13.27 -1.41
N ALA A 25 8.97 -13.90 -1.04
CA ALA A 25 10.03 -14.29 -1.97
C ALA A 25 9.71 -15.57 -2.76
N ASP A 26 8.63 -16.27 -2.42
CA ASP A 26 8.20 -17.47 -3.13
C ASP A 26 7.47 -17.08 -4.43
N LEU A 27 8.09 -17.39 -5.56
CA LEU A 27 7.53 -17.11 -6.88
C LEU A 27 6.57 -18.20 -7.38
N GLU A 28 6.57 -19.37 -6.77
CA GLU A 28 5.65 -20.46 -7.12
C GLU A 28 4.27 -20.22 -6.51
N TYR A 29 4.24 -19.62 -5.31
CA TYR A 29 3.01 -19.26 -4.60
C TYR A 29 2.94 -17.75 -4.33
N PRO A 30 2.80 -16.92 -5.39
CA PRO A 30 2.82 -15.48 -5.24
C PRO A 30 1.64 -15.00 -4.41
N ILE A 31 1.92 -14.12 -3.46
CA ILE A 31 0.89 -13.44 -2.69
C ILE A 31 0.48 -12.13 -3.37
N ALA A 32 -0.78 -11.77 -3.18
CA ALA A 32 -1.28 -10.45 -3.51
C ALA A 32 -1.68 -9.73 -2.22
N PHE A 33 -1.30 -8.47 -2.11
CA PHE A 33 -1.62 -7.65 -0.95
C PHE A 33 -1.95 -6.22 -1.38
N ASN A 34 -3.23 -5.87 -1.34
CA ASN A 34 -3.70 -4.52 -1.63
C ASN A 34 -4.24 -3.86 -0.36
N VAL A 35 -3.48 -2.91 0.18
CA VAL A 35 -3.88 -2.15 1.37
C VAL A 35 -5.12 -1.28 1.11
N MET A 36 -5.42 -0.97 -0.16
CA MET A 36 -6.52 -0.12 -0.61
C MET A 36 -7.77 -0.90 -1.01
N GLU A 37 -7.76 -2.23 -0.86
CA GLU A 37 -8.86 -3.08 -1.29
C GLU A 37 -10.12 -2.91 -0.41
N GLN A 38 -11.27 -2.75 -1.06
CA GLN A 38 -12.62 -2.79 -0.45
C GLN A 38 -12.76 -1.91 0.81
N VAL A 39 -12.39 -0.64 0.69
CA VAL A 39 -12.48 0.30 1.81
C VAL A 39 -13.85 0.98 1.79
N ASP A 40 -14.59 0.83 2.89
CA ASP A 40 -15.83 1.57 3.10
C ASP A 40 -15.60 3.08 3.04
N PRO A 41 -16.51 3.88 2.46
CA PRO A 41 -16.34 5.30 2.29
C PRO A 41 -15.98 6.06 3.58
N ASP A 42 -16.59 5.68 4.71
CA ASP A 42 -16.37 6.27 6.03
C ASP A 42 -14.99 5.91 6.63
N LYS A 43 -14.34 4.85 6.13
CA LYS A 43 -13.02 4.41 6.58
C LYS A 43 -11.86 4.82 5.67
N ARG A 44 -12.13 5.46 4.53
CA ARG A 44 -11.08 5.85 3.55
C ARG A 44 -10.01 6.73 4.19
N HIS A 45 -10.39 7.68 5.03
CA HIS A 45 -9.45 8.54 5.73
C HIS A 45 -8.50 7.77 6.65
N LEU A 46 -8.98 6.72 7.33
CA LEU A 46 -8.14 5.88 8.20
C LEU A 46 -7.11 5.08 7.39
N VAL A 47 -7.54 4.57 6.22
CA VAL A 47 -6.62 3.86 5.31
C VAL A 47 -5.57 4.82 4.76
N ALA A 48 -6.01 6.02 4.32
CA ALA A 48 -5.08 7.05 3.84
C ALA A 48 -4.05 7.43 4.90
N ASP A 49 -4.49 7.70 6.13
CA ASP A 49 -3.61 8.03 7.26
C ASP A 49 -2.62 6.89 7.56
N GLY A 50 -3.10 5.64 7.54
CA GLY A 50 -2.26 4.46 7.74
C GLY A 50 -1.16 4.35 6.69
N VAL A 51 -1.51 4.45 5.40
CA VAL A 51 -0.55 4.40 4.28
C VAL A 51 0.41 5.59 4.32
N MET A 52 -0.09 6.79 4.61
CA MET A 52 0.73 7.99 4.80
C MET A 52 1.75 7.81 5.93
N GLY A 53 1.32 7.23 7.05
CA GLY A 53 2.19 6.94 8.19
C GLY A 53 3.32 5.96 7.84
N VAL A 54 3.04 4.96 6.99
CA VAL A 54 4.06 4.05 6.46
C VAL A 54 5.08 4.80 5.61
N PHE A 55 4.63 5.57 4.63
CA PHE A 55 5.53 6.31 3.74
C PHE A 55 6.35 7.37 4.49
N LYS A 56 5.76 8.08 5.44
CA LYS A 56 6.45 9.07 6.27
C LYS A 56 7.61 8.47 7.08
N LYS A 57 7.42 7.27 7.62
CA LYS A 57 8.46 6.54 8.35
C LYS A 57 9.60 6.06 7.45
N ILE A 58 9.27 5.63 6.22
CA ILE A 58 10.27 5.10 5.28
C ILE A 58 11.05 6.23 4.60
N TRP A 59 10.41 7.38 4.32
CA TRP A 59 10.98 8.49 3.54
C TRP A 59 11.29 9.72 4.39
N ILE A 60 11.66 9.53 5.63
CA ILE A 60 11.86 10.62 6.61
C ILE A 60 12.78 11.74 6.10
N ASP A 61 13.82 11.38 5.35
CA ASP A 61 14.85 12.32 4.87
C ASP A 61 14.37 13.27 3.75
N VAL A 62 13.27 12.92 3.08
CA VAL A 62 12.73 13.70 1.94
C VAL A 62 11.32 14.18 2.17
N TRP A 63 10.74 13.90 3.35
CA TRP A 63 9.35 14.24 3.66
C TRP A 63 9.16 15.76 3.78
N SER A 64 8.18 16.28 3.08
CA SER A 64 7.81 17.69 3.16
C SER A 64 6.29 17.85 3.27
N PRO A 65 5.81 18.97 3.85
CA PRO A 65 4.35 19.23 3.94
C PRO A 65 3.64 19.20 2.59
N ARG A 66 4.31 19.66 1.55
CA ARG A 66 3.76 19.65 0.18
C ARG A 66 3.66 18.23 -0.37
N MET A 67 4.70 17.42 -0.19
CA MET A 67 4.68 16.01 -0.57
C MET A 67 3.55 15.28 0.16
N GLU A 68 3.40 15.52 1.47
CA GLU A 68 2.34 14.96 2.30
C GLU A 68 0.97 15.32 1.75
N TYR A 69 0.73 16.59 1.43
CA TYR A 69 -0.55 17.09 0.93
C TYR A 69 -0.94 16.49 -0.42
N ILE A 70 -0.02 16.46 -1.38
CA ILE A 70 -0.27 15.88 -2.71
C ILE A 70 -0.48 14.37 -2.61
N LEU A 71 0.35 13.68 -1.84
CA LEU A 71 0.27 12.23 -1.70
C LEU A 71 -1.02 11.80 -1.00
N ASN A 72 -1.45 12.53 0.03
CA ASN A 72 -2.71 12.26 0.72
C ASN A 72 -3.91 12.40 -0.22
N ASN A 73 -4.00 13.48 -0.99
CA ASN A 73 -5.06 13.67 -1.98
C ASN A 73 -5.00 12.61 -3.10
N THR A 74 -3.79 12.12 -3.44
CA THR A 74 -3.63 11.03 -4.40
C THR A 74 -4.20 9.71 -3.86
N ILE A 75 -3.87 9.38 -2.62
CA ILE A 75 -4.35 8.15 -1.98
C ILE A 75 -5.87 8.20 -1.80
N LEU A 76 -6.42 9.32 -1.29
CA LEU A 76 -7.86 9.49 -1.13
C LEU A 76 -8.60 9.34 -2.47
N ALA A 77 -8.09 9.95 -3.55
CA ALA A 77 -8.67 9.79 -4.87
C ALA A 77 -8.68 8.33 -5.34
N LEU A 78 -7.57 7.62 -5.15
CA LEU A 78 -7.47 6.21 -5.54
C LEU A 78 -8.36 5.29 -4.70
N LEU A 79 -8.59 5.61 -3.43
CA LEU A 79 -9.50 4.85 -2.56
C LEU A 79 -10.98 4.92 -2.99
N GLU A 80 -11.34 5.88 -3.84
CA GLU A 80 -12.68 5.93 -4.46
C GLU A 80 -12.81 5.07 -5.71
N ILE A 81 -11.68 4.63 -6.30
CA ILE A 81 -11.69 3.93 -7.58
C ILE A 81 -11.67 2.43 -7.37
N PRO A 82 -12.63 1.69 -7.96
CA PRO A 82 -12.62 0.23 -7.90
C PRO A 82 -11.32 -0.36 -8.43
N ASN A 83 -10.80 -1.36 -7.71
CA ASN A 83 -9.58 -2.07 -8.07
C ASN A 83 -8.30 -1.21 -8.13
N ALA A 84 -8.31 -0.02 -7.55
CA ALA A 84 -7.11 0.79 -7.43
C ALA A 84 -6.07 0.11 -6.52
N THR A 85 -4.81 0.38 -6.80
CA THR A 85 -3.65 -0.11 -6.03
C THR A 85 -2.66 1.02 -5.82
N LEU A 86 -1.64 0.79 -5.00
CA LEU A 86 -0.55 1.76 -4.80
C LEU A 86 0.20 2.12 -6.09
N LEU A 87 0.14 1.27 -7.12
CA LEU A 87 0.71 1.58 -8.45
C LEU A 87 0.02 2.78 -9.12
N GLY A 88 -1.23 3.06 -8.75
CA GLY A 88 -1.98 4.22 -9.23
C GLY A 88 -1.37 5.56 -8.83
N ILE A 89 -0.57 5.61 -7.76
CA ILE A 89 0.03 6.86 -7.27
C ILE A 89 0.88 7.52 -8.37
N ASN A 90 1.84 6.81 -8.94
CA ASN A 90 2.69 7.37 -10.00
C ASN A 90 1.90 7.70 -11.27
N ARG A 91 0.89 6.91 -11.59
CA ARG A 91 0.02 7.16 -12.74
C ARG A 91 -0.80 8.45 -12.56
N MET A 92 -1.35 8.67 -11.36
CA MET A 92 -2.06 9.92 -11.02
C MET A 92 -1.18 11.15 -11.22
N LEU A 93 0.11 11.05 -10.87
CA LEU A 93 1.04 12.18 -10.94
C LEU A 93 1.61 12.38 -12.35
N ALA A 94 1.83 11.31 -13.13
CA ALA A 94 2.50 11.36 -14.43
C ALA A 94 1.53 11.37 -15.63
N GLU A 95 0.45 10.57 -15.58
CA GLU A 95 -0.42 10.29 -16.73
C GLU A 95 -1.66 11.20 -16.73
N LYS A 96 -1.71 12.22 -17.57
CA LYS A 96 -2.86 13.17 -17.65
C LYS A 96 -4.19 12.45 -17.90
N ASN A 97 -4.21 11.47 -18.81
CA ASN A 97 -5.44 10.76 -19.16
C ASN A 97 -5.93 9.85 -18.03
N TYR A 98 -5.02 9.16 -17.35
CA TYR A 98 -5.36 8.35 -16.18
C TYR A 98 -5.93 9.23 -15.06
N ARG A 99 -5.25 10.33 -14.76
CA ARG A 99 -5.71 11.30 -13.75
C ARG A 99 -7.09 11.86 -14.10
N ALA A 100 -7.33 12.28 -15.35
CA ALA A 100 -8.63 12.78 -15.77
C ALA A 100 -9.74 11.73 -15.59
N ASN A 101 -9.48 10.48 -15.92
CA ASN A 101 -10.41 9.38 -15.72
C ASN A 101 -10.73 9.19 -14.23
N VAL A 102 -9.73 9.11 -13.36
CA VAL A 102 -9.92 9.01 -11.92
C VAL A 102 -10.75 10.18 -11.39
N VAL A 103 -10.35 11.42 -11.70
CA VAL A 103 -11.01 12.64 -11.22
C VAL A 103 -12.48 12.72 -11.65
N SER A 104 -12.81 12.21 -12.85
CA SER A 104 -14.20 12.19 -13.33
C SER A 104 -15.12 11.30 -12.47
N GLN A 105 -14.57 10.32 -11.79
CA GLN A 105 -15.31 9.35 -10.96
C GLN A 105 -15.38 9.76 -9.48
N LEU A 106 -14.60 10.77 -9.05
CA LEU A 106 -14.58 11.19 -7.65
C LEU A 106 -15.93 11.74 -7.18
N THR A 107 -16.34 11.29 -6.02
CA THR A 107 -17.56 11.69 -5.33
C THR A 107 -17.30 12.66 -4.19
N ASP A 108 -16.13 12.56 -3.51
CA ASP A 108 -15.72 13.51 -2.48
C ASP A 108 -15.41 14.87 -3.09
N PRO A 109 -16.19 15.93 -2.75
CA PRO A 109 -16.04 17.24 -3.35
C PRO A 109 -14.71 17.91 -3.00
N VAL A 110 -14.13 17.63 -1.85
CA VAL A 110 -12.85 18.21 -1.38
C VAL A 110 -11.69 17.62 -2.17
N VAL A 111 -11.64 16.29 -2.28
CA VAL A 111 -10.63 15.60 -3.08
C VAL A 111 -10.75 15.98 -4.56
N LYS A 112 -11.96 16.07 -5.08
CA LYS A 112 -12.21 16.49 -6.46
C LYS A 112 -11.74 17.91 -6.72
N ALA A 113 -12.07 18.87 -5.82
CA ALA A 113 -11.66 20.27 -5.94
C ALA A 113 -10.12 20.40 -5.91
N PHE A 114 -9.41 19.64 -5.07
CA PHE A 114 -7.96 19.63 -5.11
C PHE A 114 -7.43 19.35 -6.53
N TRP A 115 -7.93 18.31 -7.19
CA TRP A 115 -7.45 17.93 -8.52
C TRP A 115 -7.88 18.87 -9.65
N THR A 116 -9.13 19.39 -9.59
CA THR A 116 -9.69 20.23 -10.66
C THR A 116 -9.32 21.69 -10.54
N GLU A 117 -9.11 22.20 -9.33
CA GLU A 117 -8.93 23.63 -9.10
C GLU A 117 -7.54 23.98 -8.58
N GLU A 118 -6.95 23.17 -7.71
CA GLU A 118 -5.67 23.48 -7.11
C GLU A 118 -4.51 22.88 -7.93
N PHE A 119 -4.48 21.55 -8.06
CA PHE A 119 -3.40 20.87 -8.78
C PHE A 119 -3.36 21.23 -10.27
N ALA A 120 -4.51 21.44 -10.89
CA ALA A 120 -4.61 21.85 -12.28
C ALA A 120 -4.01 23.26 -12.56
N LYS A 121 -3.93 24.10 -11.54
CA LYS A 121 -3.33 25.45 -11.63
C LYS A 121 -1.84 25.48 -11.32
N TYR A 122 -1.26 24.38 -10.89
CA TYR A 122 0.18 24.35 -10.66
C TYR A 122 0.91 24.54 -11.99
N ALA A 123 1.83 25.52 -12.03
CA ALA A 123 2.73 25.68 -13.17
C ALA A 123 3.50 24.37 -13.39
N ASP A 124 3.74 23.97 -14.63
CA ASP A 124 4.38 22.69 -14.97
C ASP A 124 5.68 22.43 -14.19
N ARG A 125 6.53 23.45 -14.04
CA ARG A 125 7.75 23.34 -13.24
C ARG A 125 7.45 23.06 -11.77
N PHE A 126 6.49 23.76 -11.20
CA PHE A 126 6.11 23.60 -9.81
C PHE A 126 5.48 22.23 -9.54
N ALA A 127 4.59 21.79 -10.43
CA ALA A 127 4.02 20.45 -10.36
C ALA A 127 5.10 19.37 -10.44
N SER A 128 6.04 19.53 -11.36
CA SER A 128 7.16 18.60 -11.55
C SER A 128 8.04 18.50 -10.30
N GLU A 129 8.44 19.63 -9.70
CA GLU A 129 9.24 19.64 -8.48
C GLU A 129 8.50 19.02 -7.29
N ALA A 130 7.21 19.33 -7.14
CA ALA A 130 6.39 18.84 -6.03
C ALA A 130 6.11 17.33 -6.12
N THR A 131 5.97 16.79 -7.33
CA THR A 131 5.66 15.38 -7.56
C THR A 131 6.88 14.49 -7.71
N ALA A 132 8.03 15.05 -8.14
CA ALA A 132 9.24 14.28 -8.41
C ALA A 132 9.72 13.44 -7.23
N ALA A 133 9.67 14.00 -6.01
CA ALA A 133 10.05 13.27 -4.81
C ALA A 133 9.16 12.04 -4.58
N ILE A 134 7.83 12.21 -4.75
CA ILE A 134 6.86 11.10 -4.62
C ILE A 134 7.13 10.05 -5.69
N GLN A 135 7.22 10.48 -6.96
CA GLN A 135 7.43 9.59 -8.10
C GLN A 135 8.73 8.78 -7.98
N ASN A 136 9.82 9.42 -7.55
CA ASN A 136 11.09 8.75 -7.32
C ASN A 136 11.00 7.70 -6.21
N LYS A 137 10.35 8.03 -5.10
CA LYS A 137 10.23 7.14 -3.95
C LYS A 137 9.27 5.97 -4.21
N VAL A 138 8.10 6.24 -4.76
CA VAL A 138 7.17 5.18 -5.18
C VAL A 138 7.80 4.35 -6.30
N GLY A 139 8.49 5.00 -7.25
CA GLY A 139 9.19 4.33 -8.34
C GLY A 139 10.23 3.32 -7.87
N GLN A 140 10.97 3.59 -6.80
CA GLN A 140 11.93 2.65 -6.20
C GLN A 140 11.25 1.33 -5.81
N PHE A 141 10.06 1.38 -5.19
CA PHE A 141 9.33 0.17 -4.82
C PHE A 141 8.76 -0.56 -6.04
N VAL A 142 8.16 0.16 -6.98
CA VAL A 142 7.53 -0.46 -8.15
C VAL A 142 8.55 -0.93 -9.20
N SER A 143 9.81 -0.52 -9.11
CA SER A 143 10.89 -1.06 -9.94
C SER A 143 11.23 -2.52 -9.59
N SER A 144 11.07 -2.90 -8.34
CA SER A 144 11.15 -4.31 -7.93
C SER A 144 9.97 -5.09 -8.48
N THR A 145 10.23 -6.05 -9.37
CA THR A 145 9.18 -6.92 -9.94
C THR A 145 8.43 -7.68 -8.85
N LEU A 146 9.15 -8.16 -7.83
CA LEU A 146 8.57 -8.86 -6.69
C LEU A 146 7.55 -7.98 -5.97
N ILE A 147 7.95 -6.78 -5.55
CA ILE A 147 7.09 -5.85 -4.82
C ILE A 147 5.91 -5.42 -5.69
N ARG A 148 6.17 -5.07 -6.95
CA ARG A 148 5.12 -4.68 -7.90
C ARG A 148 4.05 -5.75 -8.06
N ASN A 149 4.46 -7.02 -8.15
CA ASN A 149 3.52 -8.14 -8.27
C ASN A 149 2.68 -8.34 -7.00
N ILE A 150 3.22 -8.05 -5.83
CA ILE A 150 2.50 -8.17 -4.55
C ILE A 150 1.50 -7.03 -4.39
N ILE A 151 1.96 -5.77 -4.46
CA ILE A 151 1.13 -4.60 -4.14
C ILE A 151 0.28 -4.09 -5.32
N GLY A 152 0.53 -4.59 -6.53
CA GLY A 152 -0.17 -4.21 -7.74
C GLY A 152 -1.40 -5.04 -8.08
N GLN A 153 -1.70 -6.07 -7.29
CA GLN A 153 -2.89 -6.89 -7.48
C GLN A 153 -4.12 -6.20 -6.88
N PRO A 154 -5.23 -6.08 -7.61
CA PRO A 154 -6.45 -5.45 -7.10
C PRO A 154 -7.06 -6.16 -5.88
N LYS A 155 -6.94 -7.48 -5.84
CA LYS A 155 -7.47 -8.32 -4.75
C LYS A 155 -6.33 -8.97 -3.98
N SER A 156 -6.43 -8.92 -2.66
CA SER A 156 -5.50 -9.60 -1.76
C SER A 156 -5.80 -11.10 -1.68
N THR A 157 -4.75 -11.91 -1.51
CA THR A 157 -4.89 -13.33 -1.16
C THR A 157 -5.24 -13.53 0.31
N LEU A 158 -5.00 -12.51 1.13
CA LEU A 158 -5.21 -12.55 2.58
C LEU A 158 -6.40 -11.70 2.97
N ASP A 159 -7.35 -12.32 3.64
CA ASP A 159 -8.41 -11.63 4.38
C ASP A 159 -8.02 -11.55 5.86
N MET A 160 -7.47 -10.40 6.25
CA MET A 160 -6.97 -10.19 7.61
C MET A 160 -8.06 -10.30 8.67
N ARG A 161 -9.29 -9.85 8.37
CA ARG A 161 -10.43 -9.98 9.28
C ARG A 161 -10.79 -11.43 9.52
N LYS A 162 -10.93 -12.21 8.45
CA LYS A 162 -11.23 -13.64 8.53
C LYS A 162 -10.15 -14.41 9.28
N ILE A 163 -8.86 -14.10 9.02
CA ILE A 163 -7.72 -14.73 9.72
C ILE A 163 -7.83 -14.53 11.23
N MET A 164 -8.20 -13.33 11.68
CA MET A 164 -8.37 -13.02 13.10
C MET A 164 -9.63 -13.69 13.69
N ASP A 165 -10.77 -13.60 13.00
CA ASP A 165 -12.04 -14.15 13.48
C ASP A 165 -12.00 -15.69 13.59
N GLU A 166 -11.25 -16.35 12.72
CA GLU A 166 -11.03 -17.81 12.76
C GLU A 166 -9.89 -18.24 13.69
N GLY A 167 -9.21 -17.30 14.35
CA GLY A 167 -8.11 -17.57 15.26
C GLY A 167 -6.93 -18.30 14.60
N LYS A 168 -6.63 -17.98 13.34
CA LYS A 168 -5.51 -18.55 12.59
C LYS A 168 -4.16 -18.08 13.12
N ILE A 169 -3.12 -18.87 12.85
CA ILE A 169 -1.72 -18.52 13.10
C ILE A 169 -1.11 -18.02 11.80
N LEU A 170 -0.85 -16.71 11.74
CA LEU A 170 -0.28 -16.10 10.55
C LEU A 170 1.22 -15.88 10.71
N LEU A 171 2.02 -16.60 9.95
CA LEU A 171 3.47 -16.47 9.89
C LEU A 171 3.87 -15.83 8.57
N ILE A 172 4.55 -14.68 8.63
CA ILE A 172 4.96 -13.94 7.44
C ILE A 172 6.48 -13.75 7.46
N ASN A 173 7.14 -14.34 6.48
CA ASN A 173 8.59 -14.29 6.33
C ASN A 173 8.99 -13.14 5.40
N ILE A 174 9.16 -11.94 5.96
CA ILE A 174 9.64 -10.76 5.22
C ILE A 174 11.15 -10.57 5.38
N SER A 175 11.92 -11.64 5.21
CA SER A 175 13.37 -11.64 5.37
C SER A 175 14.04 -10.62 4.43
N LYS A 176 14.81 -9.70 5.02
CA LYS A 176 15.59 -8.68 4.29
C LYS A 176 16.57 -9.28 3.29
N GLY A 177 17.14 -10.44 3.61
CA GLY A 177 18.07 -11.12 2.73
C GLY A 177 17.48 -11.64 1.44
N ARG A 178 16.16 -11.87 1.41
CA ARG A 178 15.45 -12.40 0.24
C ARG A 178 14.77 -11.32 -0.60
N ILE A 179 14.19 -10.31 0.05
CA ILE A 179 13.37 -9.29 -0.65
C ILE A 179 13.98 -7.88 -0.62
N GLY A 180 15.07 -7.68 0.11
CA GLY A 180 15.70 -6.39 0.31
C GLY A 180 15.13 -5.63 1.51
N GLU A 181 15.91 -4.70 2.05
CA GLU A 181 15.55 -3.99 3.29
C GLU A 181 14.35 -3.06 3.12
N ASP A 182 14.32 -2.25 2.07
CA ASP A 182 13.24 -1.29 1.83
C ASP A 182 11.91 -2.00 1.53
N ALA A 183 11.96 -3.09 0.76
CA ALA A 183 10.81 -3.93 0.48
C ALA A 183 10.26 -4.61 1.74
N SER A 184 11.14 -5.14 2.60
CA SER A 184 10.79 -5.73 3.88
C SER A 184 10.12 -4.71 4.81
N ARG A 185 10.67 -3.50 4.90
CA ARG A 185 10.09 -2.41 5.68
C ARG A 185 8.71 -2.00 5.16
N LEU A 186 8.57 -1.84 3.84
CA LEU A 186 7.31 -1.46 3.21
C LEU A 186 6.23 -2.52 3.45
N LEU A 187 6.49 -3.76 3.07
CA LEU A 187 5.51 -4.85 3.22
C LEU A 187 5.12 -5.06 4.68
N GLY A 188 6.09 -5.11 5.59
CA GLY A 188 5.82 -5.28 7.01
C GLY A 188 4.94 -4.17 7.57
N ALA A 189 5.23 -2.92 7.25
CA ALA A 189 4.45 -1.78 7.71
C ALA A 189 3.03 -1.76 7.11
N LEU A 190 2.86 -2.08 5.83
CA LEU A 190 1.55 -2.16 5.18
C LEU A 190 0.69 -3.31 5.76
N ILE A 191 1.30 -4.47 6.03
CA ILE A 191 0.61 -5.62 6.64
C ILE A 191 0.12 -5.26 8.05
N ILE A 192 0.97 -4.65 8.89
CA ILE A 192 0.58 -4.18 10.22
C ILE A 192 -0.56 -3.17 10.13
N THR A 193 -0.47 -2.21 9.20
CA THR A 193 -1.55 -1.23 8.96
C THR A 193 -2.86 -1.91 8.59
N LYS A 194 -2.83 -2.89 7.68
CA LYS A 194 -4.05 -3.62 7.28
C LYS A 194 -4.62 -4.44 8.44
N LEU A 195 -3.78 -5.03 9.28
CA LEU A 195 -4.22 -5.72 10.50
C LEU A 195 -4.91 -4.76 11.46
N GLN A 196 -4.33 -3.58 11.72
CA GLN A 196 -4.95 -2.56 12.58
C GLN A 196 -6.32 -2.11 12.03
N LEU A 197 -6.41 -1.85 10.72
CA LEU A 197 -7.66 -1.46 10.08
C LEU A 197 -8.72 -2.58 10.13
N ALA A 198 -8.31 -3.83 10.08
CA ALA A 198 -9.23 -4.96 10.17
C ALA A 198 -9.80 -5.15 11.60
N THR A 199 -9.22 -4.54 12.64
CA THR A 199 -9.76 -4.56 14.02
C THR A 199 -10.82 -3.50 14.28
N MET A 200 -10.93 -2.51 13.41
CA MET A 200 -11.89 -1.41 13.48
C MET A 200 -13.19 -1.74 12.75
#